data_4d886ca3e19344f3fb3a1fc940b51f32
#
_entry.id   4d886ca3e19344f3fb3a1fc940b51f32
#
_cell.length_a   1.000
_cell.length_b   1.000
_cell.length_c   1.000
_cell.angle_alpha   90.00
_cell.angle_beta   90.00
_cell.angle_gamma   90.00
#
_symmetry.space_group_name_H-M   'P 1'
#
loop_
_entity.id
_entity.type
_entity.pdbx_description
1 polymer ?
#
loop_
_entity_poly.entity_id
_entity_poly.type
_entity_poly.pdbx_seq_one_letter_code
_entity_poly.pdbx_strand_id
1 'polypeptide(L)'
;MPNSTPPRIPRRTVLAGAAATAALATLAGCGSSDSSDGTSGGTLTAGFDNEPVTLDPALSSAISSDRNVLNLFFDTLLRQRRDGTFEPALATRWTDTGTEITFELRQSVKFHDGTPFDADAVVLNLKRILDPATRSTKTAALASIRDVKATGPRTVTVTLKAADPLLLTQLAHEPGMIASPTALAKGADEFGRRPVGTGPFTFRQWRTKVQLTAERNKTYWAKTEEGTALPLLDKVVLRFVTEAKVLRAELSTGGVQLVRALPPEEYKQLADAPRVTIKDEGVRRNYYASLNVTKGPFRDPRVRAAFAMAVERRSVGKAAAGGDFDIAPSFATADDWFYDDSLAPLPYDTEKARATLDKAGLRGKVPITLVARRRAPDPTVGELLQSQLTAAGFAPKVEILEFQTQLERMRNQDFDAAILVIDIPRLDPSLTFDPYFASDGPSNWSGLKDSALDALLDKGLSTDDRAVRKQAYVDVQRRILENNYWVFLHQAKSPLIHSSDLKGVDLDVDGQWRLERARLGS
;
A
#
# COMPACT_ATOMS: atom_id res chain seq x y z
N MET A 1 -37.05 -45.15 39.26
CA MET A 1 -38.43 -45.51 38.87
C MET A 1 -39.20 -44.23 38.51
N PRO A 2 -40.01 -44.20 37.43
CA PRO A 2 -40.08 -45.14 36.32
C PRO A 2 -39.79 -44.51 34.95
N ASN A 3 -39.47 -45.40 33.99
CA ASN A 3 -39.50 -45.30 32.54
C ASN A 3 -40.68 -44.60 31.91
N SER A 4 -40.46 -43.90 30.81
CA SER A 4 -41.44 -43.80 29.71
C SER A 4 -40.74 -43.70 28.36
N THR A 5 -41.02 -44.70 27.56
CA THR A 5 -40.61 -44.96 26.17
C THR A 5 -41.41 -44.08 25.19
N PRO A 6 -40.89 -43.69 24.02
CA PRO A 6 -41.64 -42.97 22.98
C PRO A 6 -42.43 -43.89 22.07
N PRO A 7 -43.54 -43.41 21.44
CA PRO A 7 -44.38 -44.24 20.58
C PRO A 7 -43.85 -44.30 19.12
N ARG A 8 -44.03 -45.46 18.53
CA ARG A 8 -43.78 -45.83 17.11
C ARG A 8 -44.97 -45.38 16.25
N ILE A 9 -44.65 -44.85 15.05
CA ILE A 9 -45.61 -44.58 13.98
C ILE A 9 -45.53 -45.67 12.92
N PRO A 10 -46.67 -46.25 12.44
CA PRO A 10 -46.63 -47.30 11.44
C PRO A 10 -46.66 -46.78 10.01
N ARG A 11 -45.91 -47.49 9.13
CA ARG A 11 -46.02 -47.38 7.67
C ARG A 11 -47.37 -47.95 7.17
N ARG A 12 -47.97 -47.23 6.21
CA ARG A 12 -48.89 -47.88 5.24
C ARG A 12 -48.73 -47.24 3.85
N THR A 13 -48.41 -48.09 2.92
CA THR A 13 -48.37 -48.03 1.48
C THR A 13 -49.76 -47.87 0.88
N VAL A 14 -49.92 -47.04 -0.16
CA VAL A 14 -50.89 -47.32 -1.24
C VAL A 14 -50.31 -46.78 -2.55
N LEU A 15 -50.27 -47.69 -3.53
CA LEU A 15 -50.07 -47.48 -4.97
C LEU A 15 -51.40 -47.16 -5.67
N ALA A 16 -51.33 -46.40 -6.74
CA ALA A 16 -52.07 -46.39 -8.01
C ALA A 16 -52.29 -44.97 -8.49
N GLY A 17 -52.13 -44.53 -9.73
CA GLY A 17 -52.03 -45.16 -11.01
C GLY A 17 -52.37 -44.13 -12.09
N ALA A 18 -51.78 -44.29 -13.28
CA ALA A 18 -52.24 -43.89 -14.62
C ALA A 18 -52.17 -42.42 -15.08
N ALA A 19 -51.25 -42.13 -15.92
CA ALA A 19 -51.29 -41.82 -17.37
C ALA A 19 -52.25 -40.72 -17.86
N ALA A 20 -51.68 -39.64 -18.45
CA ALA A 20 -52.21 -39.06 -19.70
C ALA A 20 -51.26 -38.01 -20.32
N THR A 21 -50.82 -38.33 -21.51
CA THR A 21 -50.69 -37.51 -22.74
C THR A 21 -49.78 -36.33 -22.83
N ALA A 22 -48.80 -36.52 -23.73
CA ALA A 22 -47.91 -35.57 -24.35
C ALA A 22 -48.64 -34.44 -25.13
N ALA A 23 -48.14 -33.23 -25.00
CA ALA A 23 -48.33 -32.19 -26.01
C ALA A 23 -46.97 -31.54 -26.29
N LEU A 24 -46.34 -31.90 -27.39
CA LEU A 24 -45.21 -31.19 -27.99
C LEU A 24 -45.74 -29.83 -28.51
N ALA A 25 -45.20 -28.75 -27.98
CA ALA A 25 -45.22 -27.45 -28.62
C ALA A 25 -43.78 -27.04 -28.88
N THR A 26 -43.35 -27.25 -30.12
CA THR A 26 -42.14 -26.71 -30.71
C THR A 26 -42.29 -25.19 -30.87
N LEU A 27 -41.62 -24.42 -30.02
CA LEU A 27 -41.34 -23.04 -30.31
C LEU A 27 -39.87 -22.92 -30.70
N ALA A 28 -39.65 -22.82 -32.01
CA ALA A 28 -38.39 -22.38 -32.59
C ALA A 28 -38.21 -20.90 -32.22
N GLY A 29 -37.46 -20.65 -31.16
CA GLY A 29 -36.93 -19.33 -30.83
C GLY A 29 -35.55 -19.21 -31.46
N CYS A 30 -35.39 -18.37 -32.45
CA CYS A 30 -34.10 -17.90 -32.95
C CYS A 30 -33.30 -17.29 -31.80
N GLY A 31 -32.38 -18.07 -31.24
CA GLY A 31 -31.34 -17.53 -30.39
C GLY A 31 -30.23 -16.97 -31.29
N SER A 32 -30.22 -15.70 -31.52
CA SER A 32 -29.02 -15.00 -31.96
C SER A 32 -27.96 -15.22 -30.88
N SER A 33 -26.98 -16.05 -31.20
CA SER A 33 -25.72 -16.10 -30.46
C SER A 33 -24.95 -14.81 -30.68
N ASP A 34 -25.29 -13.78 -29.91
CA ASP A 34 -24.36 -12.69 -29.68
C ASP A 34 -23.22 -13.25 -28.82
N SER A 35 -22.14 -13.57 -29.49
CA SER A 35 -20.83 -13.71 -28.88
C SER A 35 -20.36 -12.34 -28.41
N SER A 36 -20.90 -11.86 -27.27
CA SER A 36 -20.33 -10.72 -26.56
C SER A 36 -19.15 -11.22 -25.75
N ASP A 37 -17.98 -11.08 -26.32
CA ASP A 37 -16.71 -11.09 -25.61
C ASP A 37 -16.79 -10.13 -24.42
N GLY A 38 -16.69 -10.66 -23.20
CA GLY A 38 -16.55 -9.89 -21.97
C GLY A 38 -17.84 -9.50 -21.25
N THR A 39 -18.39 -10.41 -20.45
CA THR A 39 -19.54 -10.16 -19.57
C THR A 39 -19.27 -9.02 -18.59
N SER A 40 -19.90 -7.86 -18.81
CA SER A 40 -20.05 -6.84 -17.77
C SER A 40 -21.06 -7.36 -16.73
N GLY A 41 -20.76 -7.17 -15.42
CA GLY A 41 -21.62 -7.60 -14.33
C GLY A 41 -20.90 -8.48 -13.31
N GLY A 42 -21.66 -9.00 -12.37
CA GLY A 42 -21.16 -9.93 -11.35
C GLY A 42 -20.67 -9.27 -10.07
N THR A 43 -20.40 -10.11 -9.07
CA THR A 43 -19.92 -9.70 -7.74
C THR A 43 -18.50 -10.16 -7.51
N LEU A 44 -17.58 -9.23 -7.30
CA LEU A 44 -16.23 -9.52 -6.81
C LEU A 44 -16.25 -9.59 -5.29
N THR A 45 -15.79 -10.70 -4.74
CA THR A 45 -15.50 -10.81 -3.29
C THR A 45 -14.00 -10.79 -3.08
N ALA A 46 -13.50 -9.81 -2.32
CA ALA A 46 -12.09 -9.68 -2.01
C ALA A 46 -11.82 -9.88 -0.51
N GLY A 47 -10.75 -10.60 -0.20
CA GLY A 47 -10.31 -10.85 1.17
C GLY A 47 -9.32 -9.79 1.65
N PHE A 48 -9.62 -9.19 2.81
CA PHE A 48 -8.81 -8.18 3.49
C PHE A 48 -8.35 -8.67 4.85
N ASP A 49 -7.09 -8.50 5.15
CA ASP A 49 -6.47 -8.88 6.43
C ASP A 49 -6.66 -7.84 7.54
N ASN A 50 -7.20 -6.67 7.22
CA ASN A 50 -7.54 -5.62 8.19
C ASN A 50 -8.75 -4.81 7.75
N GLU A 51 -9.43 -4.20 8.71
CA GLU A 51 -10.59 -3.32 8.52
C GLU A 51 -10.15 -1.85 8.62
N PRO A 52 -10.61 -0.94 7.72
CA PRO A 52 -10.34 0.48 7.86
C PRO A 52 -11.02 1.06 9.11
N VAL A 53 -10.42 2.06 9.71
CA VAL A 53 -11.00 2.76 10.89
C VAL A 53 -12.09 3.74 10.44
N THR A 54 -11.87 4.41 9.33
CA THR A 54 -12.77 5.40 8.72
C THR A 54 -12.66 5.36 7.20
N LEU A 55 -13.72 5.77 6.52
CA LEU A 55 -13.76 5.95 5.06
C LEU A 55 -13.72 7.44 4.67
N ASP A 56 -13.32 8.30 5.59
CA ASP A 56 -13.03 9.71 5.29
C ASP A 56 -11.58 9.86 4.83
N PRO A 57 -11.30 10.27 3.56
CA PRO A 57 -9.94 10.38 3.06
C PRO A 57 -9.05 11.35 3.85
N ALA A 58 -9.63 12.42 4.43
CA ALA A 58 -8.90 13.39 5.23
C ALA A 58 -8.46 12.85 6.60
N LEU A 59 -9.14 11.82 7.11
CA LEU A 59 -8.93 11.23 8.44
C LEU A 59 -8.43 9.79 8.38
N SER A 60 -8.37 9.18 7.19
CA SER A 60 -7.89 7.80 7.01
C SER A 60 -6.47 7.65 7.53
N SER A 61 -6.13 6.44 8.00
CA SER A 61 -4.77 6.15 8.41
C SER A 61 -3.82 6.22 7.22
N ALA A 62 -2.53 6.38 7.48
CA ALA A 62 -1.49 6.30 6.44
C ALA A 62 -1.19 4.85 5.99
N ILE A 63 -2.04 3.89 6.39
CA ILE A 63 -1.87 2.48 6.04
C ILE A 63 -2.39 2.27 4.62
N SER A 64 -1.55 1.71 3.76
CA SER A 64 -1.85 1.47 2.34
C SER A 64 -3.15 0.68 2.08
N SER A 65 -3.58 -0.16 3.03
CA SER A 65 -4.83 -0.92 2.91
C SER A 65 -6.08 -0.06 2.80
N ASP A 66 -6.13 1.09 3.52
CA ASP A 66 -7.31 1.95 3.52
C ASP A 66 -7.57 2.51 2.12
N ARG A 67 -6.51 2.81 1.37
CA ARG A 67 -6.63 3.33 0.01
C ARG A 67 -7.30 2.36 -0.96
N ASN A 68 -7.08 1.04 -0.84
CA ASN A 68 -7.82 0.06 -1.64
C ASN A 68 -9.33 0.20 -1.47
N VAL A 69 -9.78 0.54 -0.25
CA VAL A 69 -11.20 0.73 0.05
C VAL A 69 -11.67 2.10 -0.42
N LEU A 70 -10.88 3.15 -0.21
CA LEU A 70 -11.20 4.52 -0.63
C LEU A 70 -11.31 4.66 -2.15
N ASN A 71 -10.49 3.97 -2.92
CA ASN A 71 -10.53 3.93 -4.39
C ASN A 71 -11.86 3.39 -4.95
N LEU A 72 -12.67 2.70 -4.15
CA LEU A 72 -14.02 2.33 -4.57
C LEU A 72 -14.95 3.54 -4.63
N PHE A 73 -14.76 4.51 -3.73
CA PHE A 73 -15.73 5.59 -3.50
C PHE A 73 -15.27 6.95 -4.00
N PHE A 74 -13.97 7.15 -4.18
CA PHE A 74 -13.42 8.45 -4.50
C PHE A 74 -12.54 8.42 -5.73
N ASP A 75 -12.59 9.50 -6.52
CA ASP A 75 -11.56 9.86 -7.48
C ASP A 75 -10.71 11.00 -6.92
N THR A 76 -9.50 11.10 -7.44
CA THR A 76 -8.54 12.17 -7.20
C THR A 76 -8.59 13.21 -8.31
N LEU A 77 -7.96 14.37 -8.13
CA LEU A 77 -7.85 15.39 -9.18
C LEU A 77 -7.08 14.87 -10.40
N LEU A 78 -6.02 14.13 -10.17
CA LEU A 78 -5.18 13.51 -11.21
C LEU A 78 -4.75 12.13 -10.74
N ARG A 79 -4.27 11.28 -11.66
CA ARG A 79 -3.68 9.97 -11.35
C ARG A 79 -2.20 10.01 -11.65
N GLN A 80 -1.42 9.30 -10.87
CA GLN A 80 0.01 9.13 -11.12
C GLN A 80 0.25 7.75 -11.75
N ARG A 81 1.04 7.74 -12.83
CA ARG A 81 1.52 6.52 -13.49
C ARG A 81 2.77 5.97 -12.81
N ARG A 82 3.08 4.71 -13.08
CA ARG A 82 4.26 4.04 -12.52
C ARG A 82 5.60 4.67 -12.95
N ASP A 83 5.62 5.36 -14.08
CA ASP A 83 6.78 6.13 -14.54
C ASP A 83 6.92 7.50 -13.87
N GLY A 84 6.02 7.84 -12.94
CA GLY A 84 6.00 9.10 -12.22
C GLY A 84 5.28 10.24 -12.94
N THR A 85 4.81 10.03 -14.19
CA THR A 85 4.01 11.02 -14.92
C THR A 85 2.57 11.05 -14.39
N PHE A 86 1.84 12.14 -14.73
CA PHE A 86 0.46 12.31 -14.31
C PHE A 86 -0.50 12.23 -15.50
N GLU A 87 -1.68 11.70 -15.23
CA GLU A 87 -2.78 11.62 -16.20
C GLU A 87 -4.07 12.26 -15.67
N PRO A 88 -4.94 12.75 -16.56
CA PRO A 88 -6.21 13.34 -16.18
C PRO A 88 -7.13 12.38 -15.42
N ALA A 89 -7.77 12.92 -14.34
CA ALA A 89 -8.87 12.27 -13.63
C ALA A 89 -10.04 13.24 -13.45
N LEU A 90 -10.31 13.75 -12.24
CA LEU A 90 -11.32 14.82 -12.05
C LEU A 90 -10.88 16.16 -12.65
N ALA A 91 -9.58 16.45 -12.70
CA ALA A 91 -9.02 17.49 -13.53
C ALA A 91 -8.70 16.92 -14.92
N THR A 92 -9.08 17.65 -15.98
CA THR A 92 -8.80 17.27 -17.38
C THR A 92 -7.46 17.79 -17.86
N ARG A 93 -6.99 18.88 -17.29
CA ARG A 93 -5.67 19.48 -17.49
C ARG A 93 -5.30 20.40 -16.34
N TRP A 94 -4.03 20.73 -16.24
CA TRP A 94 -3.50 21.70 -15.27
C TRP A 94 -2.31 22.44 -15.86
N THR A 95 -2.06 23.62 -15.31
CA THR A 95 -0.87 24.43 -15.59
C THR A 95 -0.17 24.69 -14.27
N ASP A 96 1.13 24.42 -14.22
CA ASP A 96 1.98 24.65 -13.07
C ASP A 96 3.03 25.72 -13.43
N THR A 97 3.12 26.76 -12.61
CA THR A 97 4.09 27.86 -12.76
C THR A 97 5.12 27.88 -11.63
N GLY A 98 5.19 26.80 -10.85
CA GLY A 98 6.04 26.64 -9.67
C GLY A 98 5.40 27.12 -8.36
N THR A 99 4.72 28.27 -8.37
CA THR A 99 4.04 28.81 -7.16
C THR A 99 2.53 28.93 -7.32
N GLU A 100 2.02 28.59 -8.47
CA GLU A 100 0.58 28.55 -8.74
C GLU A 100 0.25 27.38 -9.67
N ILE A 101 -0.74 26.58 -9.27
CA ILE A 101 -1.26 25.48 -10.08
C ILE A 101 -2.73 25.74 -10.36
N THR A 102 -3.10 25.80 -11.63
CA THR A 102 -4.49 25.96 -12.07
C THR A 102 -5.00 24.66 -12.68
N PHE A 103 -6.09 24.12 -12.13
CA PHE A 103 -6.76 22.90 -12.60
C PHE A 103 -8.04 23.25 -13.36
N GLU A 104 -8.26 22.61 -14.51
CA GLU A 104 -9.53 22.61 -15.21
C GLU A 104 -10.28 21.30 -14.94
N LEU A 105 -11.49 21.40 -14.40
CA LEU A 105 -12.25 20.29 -13.90
C LEU A 105 -13.13 19.67 -14.99
N ARG A 106 -13.31 18.34 -14.89
CA ARG A 106 -14.18 17.54 -15.76
C ARG A 106 -15.62 17.99 -15.65
N GLN A 107 -16.30 18.02 -16.80
CA GLN A 107 -17.72 18.36 -16.89
C GLN A 107 -18.60 17.15 -16.56
N SER A 108 -19.83 17.45 -16.13
CA SER A 108 -20.92 16.46 -15.95
C SER A 108 -20.62 15.32 -14.95
N VAL A 109 -19.62 15.50 -14.09
CA VAL A 109 -19.39 14.58 -12.96
C VAL A 109 -20.38 14.89 -11.86
N LYS A 110 -20.90 13.83 -11.22
CA LYS A 110 -21.78 13.92 -10.05
C LYS A 110 -21.22 13.07 -8.90
N PHE A 111 -21.43 13.55 -7.71
CA PHE A 111 -21.25 12.74 -6.53
C PHE A 111 -22.31 11.64 -6.44
N HIS A 112 -22.07 10.61 -5.61
CA HIS A 112 -23.01 9.49 -5.42
C HIS A 112 -24.38 9.92 -4.88
N ASP A 113 -24.48 11.08 -4.24
CA ASP A 113 -25.74 11.68 -3.76
C ASP A 113 -26.47 12.52 -4.84
N GLY A 114 -25.94 12.55 -6.06
CA GLY A 114 -26.50 13.27 -7.20
C GLY A 114 -26.09 14.74 -7.28
N THR A 115 -25.43 15.30 -6.27
CA THR A 115 -24.94 16.68 -6.30
C THR A 115 -23.83 16.86 -7.34
N PRO A 116 -23.69 18.05 -7.99
CA PRO A 116 -22.67 18.26 -8.99
C PRO A 116 -21.27 18.36 -8.38
N PHE A 117 -20.26 17.86 -9.10
CA PHE A 117 -18.86 18.11 -8.84
C PHE A 117 -18.45 19.41 -9.55
N ASP A 118 -17.89 20.36 -8.80
CA ASP A 118 -17.48 21.68 -9.26
C ASP A 118 -16.23 22.19 -8.52
N ALA A 119 -15.83 23.43 -8.84
CA ALA A 119 -14.67 24.06 -8.23
C ALA A 119 -14.83 24.32 -6.73
N ASP A 120 -16.04 24.65 -6.27
CA ASP A 120 -16.31 24.90 -4.84
C ASP A 120 -16.16 23.62 -4.01
N ALA A 121 -16.55 22.47 -4.55
CA ALA A 121 -16.33 21.19 -3.91
C ALA A 121 -14.83 20.88 -3.71
N VAL A 122 -13.99 21.17 -4.71
CA VAL A 122 -12.52 21.00 -4.59
C VAL A 122 -11.96 21.95 -3.52
N VAL A 123 -12.31 23.24 -3.58
CA VAL A 123 -11.88 24.25 -2.60
C VAL A 123 -12.24 23.83 -1.19
N LEU A 124 -13.48 23.37 -0.96
CA LEU A 124 -13.95 22.92 0.35
C LEU A 124 -13.11 21.74 0.86
N ASN A 125 -12.86 20.74 0.03
CA ASN A 125 -12.10 19.54 0.44
C ASN A 125 -10.65 19.87 0.80
N LEU A 126 -9.94 20.64 -0.02
CA LEU A 126 -8.55 21.02 0.26
C LEU A 126 -8.45 21.92 1.48
N LYS A 127 -9.34 22.91 1.63
CA LYS A 127 -9.38 23.78 2.82
C LYS A 127 -9.73 23.01 4.08
N ARG A 128 -10.62 22.01 3.99
CA ARG A 128 -10.96 21.15 5.12
C ARG A 128 -9.73 20.38 5.63
N ILE A 129 -8.87 19.85 4.76
CA ILE A 129 -7.62 19.17 5.16
C ILE A 129 -6.68 20.13 5.88
N LEU A 130 -6.60 21.39 5.42
CA LEU A 130 -5.74 22.42 5.99
C LEU A 130 -6.30 23.05 7.28
N ASP A 131 -7.59 22.90 7.55
CA ASP A 131 -8.22 23.42 8.77
C ASP A 131 -7.79 22.57 10.00
N PRO A 132 -7.15 23.21 11.01
CA PRO A 132 -6.76 22.52 12.24
C PRO A 132 -7.92 21.83 12.97
N ALA A 133 -9.15 22.36 12.84
CA ALA A 133 -10.34 21.78 13.47
C ALA A 133 -10.68 20.38 12.90
N THR A 134 -10.30 20.10 11.66
CA THR A 134 -10.48 18.78 11.03
C THR A 134 -9.57 17.73 11.65
N ARG A 135 -8.42 18.11 12.20
CA ARG A 135 -7.38 17.20 12.70
C ARG A 135 -6.96 16.17 11.64
N SER A 136 -6.85 16.63 10.41
CA SER A 136 -6.51 15.76 9.28
C SER A 136 -5.12 15.14 9.44
N THR A 137 -5.01 13.86 9.15
CA THR A 137 -3.72 13.16 9.05
C THR A 137 -2.92 13.55 7.81
N LYS A 138 -3.54 14.31 6.89
CA LYS A 138 -2.99 14.71 5.59
C LYS A 138 -2.55 16.18 5.54
N THR A 139 -2.66 16.93 6.64
CA THR A 139 -2.31 18.35 6.67
C THR A 139 -0.87 18.62 6.22
N ALA A 140 0.07 17.79 6.64
CA ALA A 140 1.49 17.93 6.26
C ALA A 140 1.69 17.78 4.73
N ALA A 141 0.92 16.92 4.07
CA ALA A 141 1.00 16.69 2.62
C ALA A 141 0.57 17.90 1.78
N LEU A 142 -0.20 18.81 2.35
CA LEU A 142 -0.68 20.04 1.70
C LEU A 142 -0.09 21.31 2.35
N ALA A 143 0.95 21.19 3.17
CA ALA A 143 1.49 22.32 3.95
C ALA A 143 2.09 23.45 3.09
N SER A 144 2.51 23.15 1.85
CA SER A 144 3.00 24.13 0.87
C SER A 144 1.89 25.04 0.35
N ILE A 145 0.62 24.65 0.44
CA ILE A 145 -0.51 25.46 -0.02
C ILE A 145 -0.65 26.70 0.86
N ARG A 146 -0.70 27.87 0.21
CA ARG A 146 -1.03 29.15 0.83
C ARG A 146 -2.52 29.46 0.75
N ASP A 147 -3.13 29.21 -0.42
CA ASP A 147 -4.55 29.46 -0.66
C ASP A 147 -5.11 28.57 -1.79
N VAL A 148 -6.42 28.31 -1.74
CA VAL A 148 -7.15 27.59 -2.76
C VAL A 148 -8.42 28.35 -3.11
N LYS A 149 -8.64 28.68 -4.39
CA LYS A 149 -9.78 29.47 -4.88
C LYS A 149 -10.45 28.84 -6.09
N ALA A 150 -11.77 28.91 -6.14
CA ALA A 150 -12.52 28.76 -7.36
C ALA A 150 -12.36 30.05 -8.18
N THR A 151 -11.68 30.00 -9.33
CA THR A 151 -11.49 31.10 -10.25
C THR A 151 -12.47 31.05 -11.43
N GLY A 152 -13.30 30.01 -11.45
CA GLY A 152 -14.42 29.79 -12.36
C GLY A 152 -15.24 28.58 -11.88
N PRO A 153 -16.41 28.31 -12.48
CA PRO A 153 -17.26 27.20 -12.05
C PRO A 153 -16.57 25.83 -12.13
N ARG A 154 -15.52 25.70 -12.93
CA ARG A 154 -14.73 24.50 -13.15
C ARG A 154 -13.23 24.79 -13.21
N THR A 155 -12.80 25.87 -12.59
CA THR A 155 -11.39 26.24 -12.55
C THR A 155 -11.00 26.48 -11.09
N VAL A 156 -9.99 25.76 -10.65
CA VAL A 156 -9.44 25.90 -9.29
C VAL A 156 -8.00 26.35 -9.40
N THR A 157 -7.66 27.40 -8.69
CA THR A 157 -6.29 27.87 -8.56
C THR A 157 -5.79 27.61 -7.16
N VAL A 158 -4.67 26.89 -7.07
CA VAL A 158 -3.92 26.59 -5.85
C VAL A 158 -2.66 27.45 -5.84
N THR A 159 -2.54 28.34 -4.87
CA THR A 159 -1.36 29.20 -4.69
C THR A 159 -0.46 28.61 -3.61
N LEU A 160 0.83 28.51 -3.87
CA LEU A 160 1.81 27.92 -2.96
C LEU A 160 2.61 28.99 -2.21
N LYS A 161 3.18 28.60 -1.07
CA LYS A 161 4.14 29.40 -0.30
C LYS A 161 5.50 29.46 -0.99
N ALA A 162 5.89 28.33 -1.61
CA ALA A 162 7.07 28.13 -2.43
C ALA A 162 6.76 26.98 -3.41
N ALA A 163 7.58 26.80 -4.43
CA ALA A 163 7.46 25.65 -5.34
C ALA A 163 7.51 24.33 -4.55
N ASP A 164 6.63 23.40 -4.90
CA ASP A 164 6.53 22.10 -4.25
C ASP A 164 6.39 20.99 -5.32
N PRO A 165 7.48 20.29 -5.64
CA PRO A 165 7.47 19.22 -6.64
C PRO A 165 6.63 18.00 -6.23
N LEU A 166 6.22 17.90 -4.95
CA LEU A 166 5.43 16.79 -4.45
C LEU A 166 3.92 17.03 -4.50
N LEU A 167 3.47 18.27 -4.66
CA LEU A 167 2.05 18.57 -4.51
C LEU A 167 1.18 17.80 -5.51
N LEU A 168 1.58 17.67 -6.76
CA LEU A 168 0.83 16.86 -7.74
C LEU A 168 0.77 15.39 -7.34
N THR A 169 1.87 14.84 -6.81
CA THR A 169 1.88 13.49 -6.24
C THR A 169 0.90 13.38 -5.07
N GLN A 170 0.88 14.34 -4.15
CA GLN A 170 -0.07 14.34 -3.03
C GLN A 170 -1.52 14.44 -3.51
N LEU A 171 -1.80 15.26 -4.54
CA LEU A 171 -3.14 15.40 -5.10
C LEU A 171 -3.58 14.23 -5.98
N ALA A 172 -2.67 13.33 -6.35
CA ALA A 172 -2.99 12.05 -6.97
C ALA A 172 -3.33 10.95 -5.94
N HIS A 173 -3.25 11.25 -4.64
CA HIS A 173 -3.49 10.34 -3.53
C HIS A 173 -4.64 10.84 -2.62
N GLU A 174 -4.75 10.29 -1.38
CA GLU A 174 -5.86 10.61 -0.48
C GLU A 174 -6.09 12.12 -0.28
N PRO A 175 -5.05 12.98 -0.20
CA PRO A 175 -5.27 14.42 -0.09
C PRO A 175 -6.02 15.04 -1.27
N GLY A 176 -5.94 14.43 -2.45
CA GLY A 176 -6.65 14.86 -3.66
C GLY A 176 -7.98 14.15 -3.91
N MET A 177 -8.43 13.25 -3.04
CA MET A 177 -9.75 12.61 -3.12
C MET A 177 -10.85 13.61 -2.73
N ILE A 178 -11.85 13.75 -3.60
CA ILE A 178 -12.89 14.76 -3.42
C ILE A 178 -14.19 14.12 -2.92
N ALA A 179 -14.62 14.56 -1.74
CA ALA A 179 -15.84 14.16 -1.07
C ALA A 179 -16.99 15.13 -1.34
N SER A 180 -18.24 14.64 -1.32
CA SER A 180 -19.44 15.49 -1.46
C SER A 180 -19.53 16.51 -0.32
N PRO A 181 -19.60 17.82 -0.62
CA PRO A 181 -19.84 18.86 0.38
C PRO A 181 -21.12 18.61 1.21
N THR A 182 -22.19 18.16 0.55
CA THR A 182 -23.47 17.86 1.20
C THR A 182 -23.34 16.71 2.20
N ALA A 183 -22.56 15.68 1.86
CA ALA A 183 -22.34 14.57 2.77
C ALA A 183 -21.41 14.95 3.92
N LEU A 184 -20.36 15.73 3.67
CA LEU A 184 -19.45 16.25 4.71
C LEU A 184 -20.17 17.11 5.74
N ALA A 185 -21.20 17.87 5.32
CA ALA A 185 -22.00 18.70 6.22
C ALA A 185 -22.78 17.92 7.29
N LYS A 186 -22.94 16.60 7.11
CA LYS A 186 -23.59 15.72 8.12
C LYS A 186 -22.68 15.36 9.30
N GLY A 187 -21.41 15.71 9.23
CA GLY A 187 -20.43 15.45 10.27
C GLY A 187 -19.48 14.30 9.95
N ALA A 188 -18.28 14.37 10.54
CA ALA A 188 -17.17 13.46 10.23
C ALA A 188 -17.48 11.99 10.55
N ASP A 189 -18.17 11.72 11.65
CA ASP A 189 -18.49 10.35 12.07
C ASP A 189 -19.47 9.66 11.10
N GLU A 190 -20.53 10.37 10.68
CA GLU A 190 -21.47 9.83 9.71
C GLU A 190 -20.80 9.64 8.36
N PHE A 191 -20.05 10.66 7.88
CA PHE A 191 -19.34 10.61 6.62
C PHE A 191 -18.30 9.49 6.60
N GLY A 192 -17.51 9.33 7.67
CA GLY A 192 -16.52 8.28 7.81
C GLY A 192 -17.10 6.87 7.79
N ARG A 193 -18.38 6.70 8.04
CA ARG A 193 -19.12 5.42 7.96
C ARG A 193 -19.90 5.23 6.67
N ARG A 194 -20.24 6.32 5.97
CA ARG A 194 -21.04 6.34 4.74
C ARG A 194 -20.43 7.32 3.73
N PRO A 195 -19.34 6.93 3.09
CA PRO A 195 -18.63 7.79 2.16
C PRO A 195 -19.50 8.15 0.95
N VAL A 196 -19.37 9.38 0.50
CA VAL A 196 -20.00 9.90 -0.72
C VAL A 196 -18.94 10.64 -1.52
N GLY A 197 -18.50 10.04 -2.60
CA GLY A 197 -17.52 10.59 -3.53
C GLY A 197 -18.03 10.54 -4.97
N THR A 198 -17.10 10.56 -5.92
CA THR A 198 -17.36 10.45 -7.36
C THR A 198 -16.97 9.11 -7.95
N GLY A 199 -16.43 8.20 -7.13
CA GLY A 199 -15.77 6.98 -7.55
C GLY A 199 -16.66 5.94 -8.23
N PRO A 200 -16.04 4.83 -8.71
CA PRO A 200 -16.70 3.82 -9.53
C PRO A 200 -17.79 3.02 -8.80
N PHE A 201 -17.77 2.98 -7.48
CA PHE A 201 -18.78 2.27 -6.70
C PHE A 201 -19.40 3.18 -5.64
N THR A 202 -20.67 2.92 -5.32
CA THR A 202 -21.42 3.59 -4.26
C THR A 202 -21.44 2.73 -3.00
N PHE A 203 -21.37 3.37 -1.84
CA PHE A 203 -21.44 2.67 -0.57
C PHE A 203 -22.82 2.03 -0.35
N ARG A 204 -22.84 0.76 0.05
CA ARG A 204 -24.07 0.05 0.39
C ARG A 204 -24.19 -0.27 1.87
N GLN A 205 -23.17 -0.93 2.44
CA GLN A 205 -23.20 -1.39 3.82
C GLN A 205 -21.79 -1.65 4.35
N TRP A 206 -21.60 -1.36 5.64
CA TRP A 206 -20.42 -1.78 6.38
C TRP A 206 -20.84 -2.50 7.66
N ARG A 207 -20.55 -3.80 7.72
CA ARG A 207 -20.71 -4.65 8.89
C ARG A 207 -19.35 -4.83 9.55
N THR A 208 -19.12 -4.12 10.65
CA THR A 208 -17.84 -4.09 11.39
C THR A 208 -17.34 -5.52 11.65
N LYS A 209 -16.04 -5.74 11.43
CA LYS A 209 -15.33 -7.02 11.55
C LYS A 209 -15.85 -8.14 10.64
N VAL A 210 -16.75 -7.85 9.72
CA VAL A 210 -17.32 -8.85 8.82
C VAL A 210 -17.03 -8.50 7.37
N GLN A 211 -17.62 -7.42 6.86
CA GLN A 211 -17.50 -7.03 5.46
C GLN A 211 -17.96 -5.60 5.19
N LEU A 212 -17.46 -5.06 4.09
CA LEU A 212 -17.95 -3.85 3.44
C LEU A 212 -18.49 -4.21 2.06
N THR A 213 -19.61 -3.60 1.67
CA THR A 213 -20.27 -3.84 0.38
C THR A 213 -20.41 -2.52 -0.38
N ALA A 214 -20.02 -2.53 -1.64
CA ALA A 214 -20.16 -1.43 -2.58
C ALA A 214 -20.89 -1.91 -3.84
N GLU A 215 -21.72 -1.06 -4.45
CA GLU A 215 -22.49 -1.33 -5.66
C GLU A 215 -22.04 -0.42 -6.80
N ARG A 216 -22.23 -0.84 -8.06
CA ARG A 216 -21.88 -0.08 -9.26
C ARG A 216 -22.45 1.34 -9.21
N ASN A 217 -21.60 2.34 -9.43
CA ASN A 217 -22.04 3.69 -9.76
C ASN A 217 -22.45 3.75 -11.23
N LYS A 218 -23.75 3.68 -11.51
CA LYS A 218 -24.30 3.69 -12.86
C LYS A 218 -24.06 5.01 -13.62
N THR A 219 -23.71 6.06 -12.89
CA THR A 219 -23.43 7.40 -13.43
C THR A 219 -21.94 7.74 -13.42
N TYR A 220 -21.07 6.74 -13.25
CA TYR A 220 -19.63 6.95 -13.24
C TYR A 220 -19.17 7.58 -14.57
N TRP A 221 -18.31 8.56 -14.46
CA TRP A 221 -17.90 9.39 -15.60
C TRP A 221 -16.96 8.69 -16.59
N ALA A 222 -16.21 7.69 -16.13
CA ALA A 222 -15.18 7.04 -16.96
C ALA A 222 -15.77 5.93 -17.86
N LYS A 223 -15.09 5.73 -19.00
CA LYS A 223 -15.40 4.69 -19.99
C LYS A 223 -14.11 3.97 -20.38
N THR A 224 -14.24 2.79 -20.96
CA THR A 224 -13.13 2.13 -21.65
C THR A 224 -12.79 2.88 -22.94
N GLU A 225 -11.69 2.51 -23.60
CA GLU A 225 -11.30 3.10 -24.90
C GLU A 225 -12.35 2.82 -25.98
N GLU A 226 -13.05 1.68 -25.89
CA GLU A 226 -14.15 1.29 -26.78
C GLU A 226 -15.48 1.97 -26.44
N GLY A 227 -15.50 2.81 -25.40
CA GLY A 227 -16.68 3.58 -24.99
C GLY A 227 -17.62 2.86 -24.01
N THR A 228 -17.27 1.67 -23.52
CA THR A 228 -18.06 0.94 -22.52
C THR A 228 -18.03 1.68 -21.18
N ALA A 229 -19.21 1.86 -20.57
CA ALA A 229 -19.32 2.52 -19.26
C ALA A 229 -18.66 1.68 -18.15
N LEU A 230 -17.86 2.33 -17.32
CA LEU A 230 -17.23 1.74 -16.13
C LEU A 230 -18.09 2.02 -14.88
N PRO A 231 -17.91 1.27 -13.78
CA PRO A 231 -17.12 0.06 -13.68
C PRO A 231 -17.83 -1.14 -14.35
N LEU A 232 -17.06 -2.21 -14.65
CA LEU A 232 -17.64 -3.41 -15.29
C LEU A 232 -18.35 -4.32 -14.30
N LEU A 233 -17.92 -4.37 -13.03
CA LEU A 233 -18.56 -5.15 -11.97
C LEU A 233 -19.85 -4.48 -11.49
N ASP A 234 -20.84 -5.28 -11.06
CA ASP A 234 -22.05 -4.76 -10.41
C ASP A 234 -21.86 -4.50 -8.92
N LYS A 235 -20.96 -5.25 -8.28
CA LYS A 235 -20.79 -5.25 -6.84
C LYS A 235 -19.40 -5.66 -6.42
N VAL A 236 -18.93 -5.03 -5.35
CA VAL A 236 -17.69 -5.42 -4.64
C VAL A 236 -18.01 -5.70 -3.19
N VAL A 237 -17.55 -6.84 -2.68
CA VAL A 237 -17.66 -7.23 -1.27
C VAL A 237 -16.24 -7.40 -0.73
N LEU A 238 -15.86 -6.59 0.24
CA LEU A 238 -14.60 -6.71 0.95
C LEU A 238 -14.85 -7.47 2.25
N ARG A 239 -14.33 -8.69 2.37
CA ARG A 239 -14.46 -9.52 3.58
C ARG A 239 -13.24 -9.34 4.47
N PHE A 240 -13.46 -9.05 5.75
CA PHE A 240 -12.40 -8.86 6.73
C PHE A 240 -12.05 -10.20 7.37
N VAL A 241 -10.90 -10.77 7.00
CA VAL A 241 -10.41 -12.08 7.45
C VAL A 241 -8.95 -11.93 7.85
N THR A 242 -8.66 -11.96 9.13
CA THR A 242 -7.31 -11.74 9.67
C THR A 242 -6.40 -12.97 9.54
N GLU A 243 -6.99 -14.16 9.39
CA GLU A 243 -6.25 -15.42 9.32
C GLU A 243 -5.81 -15.75 7.88
N ALA A 244 -4.52 -15.63 7.59
CA ALA A 244 -3.97 -15.84 6.26
C ALA A 244 -4.27 -17.23 5.68
N LYS A 245 -4.27 -18.28 6.51
CA LYS A 245 -4.63 -19.65 6.10
C LYS A 245 -6.08 -19.76 5.62
N VAL A 246 -6.98 -19.01 6.24
CA VAL A 246 -8.39 -18.95 5.84
C VAL A 246 -8.53 -18.23 4.51
N LEU A 247 -7.86 -17.07 4.33
CA LEU A 247 -7.86 -16.35 3.05
C LEU A 247 -7.32 -17.22 1.92
N ARG A 248 -6.22 -17.96 2.15
CA ARG A 248 -5.66 -18.89 1.17
C ARG A 248 -6.68 -19.98 0.77
N ALA A 249 -7.33 -20.60 1.76
CA ALA A 249 -8.32 -21.64 1.52
C ALA A 249 -9.53 -21.10 0.74
N GLU A 250 -10.04 -19.92 1.11
CA GLU A 250 -11.16 -19.27 0.41
C GLU A 250 -10.81 -18.90 -1.04
N LEU A 251 -9.59 -18.41 -1.29
CA LEU A 251 -9.15 -18.15 -2.67
C LEU A 251 -9.06 -19.44 -3.49
N SER A 252 -8.51 -20.52 -2.91
CA SER A 252 -8.41 -21.83 -3.58
C SER A 252 -9.78 -22.43 -3.94
N THR A 253 -10.80 -22.18 -3.13
CA THR A 253 -12.16 -22.72 -3.31
C THR A 253 -13.12 -21.76 -4.04
N GLY A 254 -12.67 -20.53 -4.35
CA GLY A 254 -13.47 -19.50 -5.01
C GLY A 254 -14.39 -18.71 -4.07
N GLY A 255 -14.23 -18.84 -2.77
CA GLY A 255 -14.95 -18.03 -1.76
C GLY A 255 -14.56 -16.54 -1.80
N VAL A 256 -13.32 -16.25 -2.20
CA VAL A 256 -12.85 -14.92 -2.60
C VAL A 256 -12.14 -15.01 -3.95
N GLN A 257 -12.17 -13.93 -4.75
CA GLN A 257 -11.51 -13.86 -6.05
C GLN A 257 -10.25 -12.99 -6.07
N LEU A 258 -10.02 -12.23 -5.02
CA LEU A 258 -8.88 -11.33 -4.87
C LEU A 258 -8.49 -11.27 -3.41
N VAL A 259 -7.20 -11.26 -3.09
CA VAL A 259 -6.72 -11.09 -1.72
C VAL A 259 -5.73 -9.93 -1.64
N ARG A 260 -5.85 -9.11 -0.58
CA ARG A 260 -4.99 -7.93 -0.42
C ARG A 260 -3.54 -8.30 -0.17
N ALA A 261 -3.31 -9.26 0.71
CA ALA A 261 -1.98 -9.74 1.02
C ALA A 261 -2.05 -11.16 1.59
N LEU A 262 -1.08 -11.97 1.21
CA LEU A 262 -0.77 -13.24 1.86
C LEU A 262 0.73 -13.27 2.16
N PRO A 263 1.13 -13.78 3.33
CA PRO A 263 2.55 -14.00 3.61
C PRO A 263 3.14 -15.05 2.67
N PRO A 264 4.47 -15.04 2.43
CA PRO A 264 5.14 -15.94 1.49
C PRO A 264 4.86 -17.42 1.73
N GLU A 265 4.78 -17.85 2.98
CA GLU A 265 4.48 -19.24 3.36
C GLU A 265 3.07 -19.69 2.96
N GLU A 266 2.13 -18.76 2.79
CA GLU A 266 0.77 -19.06 2.37
C GLU A 266 0.59 -18.97 0.86
N TYR A 267 1.06 -17.89 0.20
CA TYR A 267 0.83 -17.76 -1.24
C TYR A 267 1.65 -18.78 -2.07
N LYS A 268 2.80 -19.22 -1.58
CA LYS A 268 3.58 -20.27 -2.27
C LYS A 268 2.86 -21.61 -2.36
N GLN A 269 1.98 -21.91 -1.41
CA GLN A 269 1.13 -23.09 -1.47
C GLN A 269 0.05 -22.98 -2.57
N LEU A 270 -0.11 -21.80 -3.18
CA LEU A 270 -1.02 -21.55 -4.29
C LEU A 270 -0.33 -21.59 -5.67
N ALA A 271 0.99 -21.77 -5.73
CA ALA A 271 1.76 -21.70 -6.97
C ALA A 271 1.24 -22.67 -8.07
N ASP A 272 0.81 -23.86 -7.67
CA ASP A 272 0.28 -24.87 -8.57
C ASP A 272 -1.27 -24.96 -8.54
N ALA A 273 -1.94 -24.00 -7.89
CA ALA A 273 -3.41 -24.01 -7.81
C ALA A 273 -4.03 -23.57 -9.16
N PRO A 274 -4.82 -24.43 -9.84
CA PRO A 274 -5.22 -24.20 -11.25
C PRO A 274 -6.15 -22.98 -11.44
N ARG A 275 -6.74 -22.49 -10.35
CA ARG A 275 -7.67 -21.34 -10.36
C ARG A 275 -7.08 -20.08 -9.77
N VAL A 276 -5.77 -20.04 -9.50
CA VAL A 276 -5.12 -18.91 -8.88
C VAL A 276 -4.03 -18.34 -9.79
N THR A 277 -3.98 -17.05 -9.90
CA THR A 277 -2.95 -16.30 -10.60
C THR A 277 -2.16 -15.49 -9.57
N ILE A 278 -0.84 -15.61 -9.64
CA ILE A 278 0.10 -14.85 -8.81
C ILE A 278 0.95 -14.00 -9.77
N LYS A 279 0.83 -12.68 -9.68
CA LYS A 279 1.58 -11.74 -10.53
C LYS A 279 2.53 -10.89 -9.70
N ASP A 280 3.77 -10.78 -10.15
CA ASP A 280 4.79 -9.92 -9.53
C ASP A 280 4.62 -8.44 -9.94
N GLU A 281 3.47 -7.88 -9.61
CA GLU A 281 3.09 -6.50 -9.96
C GLU A 281 2.90 -5.58 -8.74
N GLY A 282 2.95 -6.13 -7.54
CA GLY A 282 2.71 -5.40 -6.29
C GLY A 282 3.89 -4.53 -5.85
N VAL A 283 3.73 -3.93 -4.67
CA VAL A 283 4.80 -3.15 -4.04
C VAL A 283 5.95 -4.03 -3.58
N ARG A 284 7.14 -3.45 -3.48
CA ARG A 284 8.29 -4.09 -2.84
C ARG A 284 8.28 -3.79 -1.34
N ARG A 285 8.59 -4.81 -0.57
CA ARG A 285 8.72 -4.73 0.88
C ARG A 285 10.20 -4.80 1.24
N ASN A 286 10.75 -3.69 1.70
CA ASN A 286 12.17 -3.59 2.02
C ASN A 286 12.41 -3.91 3.49
N TYR A 287 13.26 -4.89 3.74
CA TYR A 287 13.72 -5.28 5.07
C TYR A 287 15.10 -4.70 5.33
N TYR A 288 15.30 -4.10 6.49
CA TYR A 288 16.57 -3.45 6.85
C TYR A 288 16.80 -3.49 8.36
N ALA A 289 18.05 -3.31 8.75
CA ALA A 289 18.44 -3.02 10.12
C ALA A 289 18.79 -1.53 10.21
N SER A 290 18.03 -0.78 11.00
CA SER A 290 18.32 0.62 11.36
C SER A 290 19.30 0.63 12.52
N LEU A 291 20.41 1.36 12.40
CA LEU A 291 21.43 1.46 13.45
C LEU A 291 21.31 2.79 14.19
N ASN A 292 21.34 2.74 15.53
CA ASN A 292 21.33 3.94 16.36
C ASN A 292 22.73 4.59 16.35
N VAL A 293 22.85 5.74 15.69
CA VAL A 293 24.16 6.42 15.56
C VAL A 293 24.44 7.42 16.66
N THR A 294 23.51 7.60 17.62
CA THR A 294 23.63 8.62 18.68
C THR A 294 24.38 8.10 19.89
N LYS A 295 24.30 6.81 20.15
CA LYS A 295 24.89 6.17 21.33
C LYS A 295 25.41 4.76 21.03
N GLY A 296 26.04 4.15 22.01
CA GLY A 296 26.55 2.77 21.90
C GLY A 296 27.63 2.60 20.83
N PRO A 297 27.85 1.37 20.39
CA PRO A 297 28.96 1.05 19.50
C PRO A 297 28.79 1.60 18.09
N PHE A 298 27.55 1.83 17.63
CA PHE A 298 27.29 2.30 16.27
C PHE A 298 27.54 3.81 16.04
N ARG A 299 27.97 4.54 17.05
CA ARG A 299 28.57 5.88 16.84
C ARG A 299 29.80 5.82 15.95
N ASP A 300 30.59 4.74 16.05
CA ASP A 300 31.77 4.53 15.23
C ASP A 300 31.38 3.96 13.85
N PRO A 301 31.68 4.64 12.74
CA PRO A 301 31.35 4.15 11.39
C PRO A 301 32.03 2.82 11.07
N ARG A 302 33.18 2.51 11.69
CA ARG A 302 33.88 1.21 11.51
C ARG A 302 33.04 0.07 12.09
N VAL A 303 32.37 0.29 13.20
CA VAL A 303 31.49 -0.72 13.83
C VAL A 303 30.23 -0.93 12.98
N ARG A 304 29.68 0.13 12.36
CA ARG A 304 28.57 0.01 11.40
C ARG A 304 28.99 -0.79 10.17
N ALA A 305 30.19 -0.51 9.64
CA ALA A 305 30.74 -1.27 8.51
C ALA A 305 30.97 -2.76 8.89
N ALA A 306 31.48 -3.05 10.09
CA ALA A 306 31.63 -4.42 10.58
C ALA A 306 30.27 -5.13 10.67
N PHE A 307 29.24 -4.46 11.18
CA PHE A 307 27.87 -5.02 11.22
C PHE A 307 27.38 -5.32 9.78
N ALA A 308 27.54 -4.41 8.83
CA ALA A 308 27.11 -4.60 7.45
C ALA A 308 27.83 -5.77 6.75
N MET A 309 29.14 -5.96 7.01
CA MET A 309 29.94 -7.08 6.50
C MET A 309 29.59 -8.42 7.21
N ALA A 310 29.09 -8.38 8.43
CA ALA A 310 28.69 -9.58 9.16
C ALA A 310 27.37 -10.20 8.65
N VAL A 311 26.60 -9.48 7.84
CA VAL A 311 25.27 -9.92 7.40
C VAL A 311 25.34 -10.63 6.05
N GLU A 312 25.09 -11.95 6.04
CA GLU A 312 24.91 -12.76 4.84
C GLU A 312 23.44 -12.60 4.37
N ARG A 313 23.21 -11.64 3.47
CA ARG A 313 21.89 -11.17 3.03
C ARG A 313 21.08 -12.24 2.31
N ARG A 314 21.75 -13.14 1.55
CA ARG A 314 21.06 -14.20 0.81
C ARG A 314 20.42 -15.22 1.75
N SER A 315 21.11 -15.63 2.82
CA SER A 315 20.54 -16.54 3.82
C SER A 315 19.40 -15.87 4.59
N VAL A 316 19.54 -14.57 4.92
CA VAL A 316 18.47 -13.79 5.57
C VAL A 316 17.23 -13.72 4.66
N GLY A 317 17.38 -13.34 3.41
CA GLY A 317 16.27 -13.28 2.45
C GLY A 317 15.62 -14.65 2.20
N LYS A 318 16.43 -15.72 2.10
CA LYS A 318 15.91 -17.08 1.96
C LYS A 318 15.09 -17.52 3.18
N ALA A 319 15.55 -17.22 4.38
CA ALA A 319 14.82 -17.54 5.60
C ALA A 319 13.53 -16.72 5.76
N ALA A 320 13.57 -15.43 5.39
CA ALA A 320 12.45 -14.52 5.53
C ALA A 320 11.39 -14.66 4.43
N ALA A 321 11.82 -14.79 3.16
CA ALA A 321 10.94 -14.77 1.99
C ALA A 321 10.93 -16.09 1.21
N GLY A 322 11.71 -17.10 1.66
CA GLY A 322 11.71 -18.44 1.07
C GLY A 322 12.18 -18.51 -0.38
N GLY A 323 12.99 -17.55 -0.84
CA GLY A 323 13.60 -17.55 -2.18
C GLY A 323 12.99 -16.55 -3.17
N ASP A 324 11.91 -15.86 -2.81
CA ASP A 324 11.28 -14.84 -3.65
C ASP A 324 11.64 -13.43 -3.15
N PHE A 325 12.90 -13.06 -3.36
CA PHE A 325 13.46 -11.80 -2.88
C PHE A 325 14.62 -11.33 -3.78
N ASP A 326 14.87 -10.03 -3.72
CA ASP A 326 16.04 -9.40 -4.32
C ASP A 326 16.97 -8.86 -3.23
N ILE A 327 18.28 -8.81 -3.50
CA ILE A 327 19.23 -8.06 -2.70
C ILE A 327 19.36 -6.69 -3.32
N ALA A 328 18.91 -5.67 -2.62
CA ALA A 328 19.02 -4.29 -3.06
C ALA A 328 19.87 -3.47 -2.10
N PRO A 329 20.67 -2.54 -2.62
CA PRO A 329 21.51 -1.68 -1.79
C PRO A 329 20.71 -0.59 -1.08
N SER A 330 19.49 -0.30 -1.53
CA SER A 330 18.65 0.79 -1.01
C SER A 330 17.17 0.48 -1.20
N PHE A 331 16.33 1.48 -1.10
CA PHE A 331 14.92 1.41 -1.43
C PHE A 331 14.64 1.28 -2.93
N ALA A 332 15.54 1.76 -3.79
CA ALA A 332 15.34 1.75 -5.23
C ALA A 332 15.38 0.34 -5.82
N THR A 333 14.56 0.12 -6.82
CA THR A 333 14.55 -1.07 -7.68
C THR A 333 14.89 -0.66 -9.11
N ALA A 334 15.21 -1.63 -9.99
CA ALA A 334 15.54 -1.36 -11.39
C ALA A 334 14.42 -0.61 -12.17
N ASP A 335 13.18 -0.67 -11.68
CA ASP A 335 12.03 0.03 -12.26
C ASP A 335 11.93 1.51 -11.81
N ASP A 336 12.69 1.90 -10.79
CA ASP A 336 12.64 3.25 -10.25
C ASP A 336 13.56 4.19 -11.02
N TRP A 337 13.07 5.39 -11.34
CA TRP A 337 13.81 6.36 -12.13
C TRP A 337 15.10 6.87 -11.46
N PHE A 338 15.22 6.73 -10.14
CA PHE A 338 16.39 7.10 -9.33
C PHE A 338 17.29 5.90 -8.99
N TYR A 339 17.07 4.77 -9.65
CA TYR A 339 17.93 3.59 -9.51
C TYR A 339 19.31 3.81 -10.13
N ASP A 340 20.35 3.25 -9.47
CA ASP A 340 21.72 3.21 -9.94
C ASP A 340 22.30 1.81 -9.67
N ASP A 341 22.62 1.08 -10.72
CA ASP A 341 23.15 -0.29 -10.66
C ASP A 341 24.62 -0.36 -10.19
N SER A 342 25.31 0.77 -10.13
CA SER A 342 26.66 0.86 -9.57
C SER A 342 26.69 0.77 -8.04
N LEU A 343 25.56 1.00 -7.38
CA LEU A 343 25.46 0.92 -5.93
C LEU A 343 25.38 -0.53 -5.45
N ALA A 344 26.22 -0.88 -4.48
CA ALA A 344 26.24 -2.21 -3.89
C ALA A 344 26.45 -2.13 -2.37
N PRO A 345 25.82 -3.02 -1.57
CA PRO A 345 26.11 -3.13 -0.16
C PRO A 345 27.51 -3.73 0.04
N LEU A 346 28.09 -3.49 1.23
CA LEU A 346 29.34 -4.18 1.60
C LEU A 346 29.16 -5.70 1.49
N PRO A 347 30.15 -6.41 0.88
CA PRO A 347 30.08 -7.86 0.77
C PRO A 347 30.14 -8.53 2.15
N TYR A 348 29.52 -9.69 2.26
CA TYR A 348 29.62 -10.54 3.44
C TYR A 348 31.07 -11.02 3.64
N ASP A 349 31.64 -10.70 4.79
CA ASP A 349 33.01 -11.08 5.16
C ASP A 349 33.16 -11.02 6.69
N THR A 350 32.97 -12.14 7.34
CA THR A 350 33.02 -12.26 8.82
C THR A 350 34.42 -11.99 9.37
N GLU A 351 35.48 -12.39 8.67
CA GLU A 351 36.86 -12.17 9.11
C GLU A 351 37.23 -10.69 9.05
N LYS A 352 36.87 -10.03 7.94
CA LYS A 352 37.07 -8.58 7.77
C LYS A 352 36.23 -7.78 8.76
N ALA A 353 34.99 -8.21 9.05
CA ALA A 353 34.15 -7.61 10.09
C ALA A 353 34.86 -7.64 11.45
N ARG A 354 35.37 -8.81 11.86
CA ARG A 354 36.12 -8.98 13.11
C ARG A 354 37.39 -8.13 13.14
N ALA A 355 38.20 -8.18 12.09
CA ALA A 355 39.40 -7.36 11.99
C ALA A 355 39.09 -5.84 12.05
N THR A 356 37.94 -5.43 11.55
CA THR A 356 37.48 -4.03 11.61
C THR A 356 37.09 -3.64 13.05
N LEU A 357 36.42 -4.51 13.79
CA LEU A 357 36.16 -4.30 15.24
C LEU A 357 37.45 -4.19 16.04
N ASP A 358 38.43 -5.07 15.77
CA ASP A 358 39.74 -5.00 16.43
C ASP A 358 40.47 -3.68 16.18
N LYS A 359 40.42 -3.18 14.94
CA LYS A 359 40.96 -1.86 14.56
C LYS A 359 40.22 -0.69 15.20
N ALA A 360 38.93 -0.89 15.54
CA ALA A 360 38.15 0.09 16.28
C ALA A 360 38.43 0.05 17.80
N GLY A 361 39.32 -0.84 18.27
CA GLY A 361 39.66 -1.01 19.69
C GLY A 361 38.68 -1.89 20.45
N LEU A 362 37.75 -2.55 19.75
CA LEU A 362 36.70 -3.39 20.33
C LEU A 362 37.09 -4.87 20.22
N ARG A 363 38.16 -5.25 20.94
CA ARG A 363 38.60 -6.64 21.02
C ARG A 363 37.68 -7.45 21.91
N GLY A 364 37.20 -8.57 21.41
CA GLY A 364 36.26 -9.45 22.12
C GLY A 364 34.82 -9.29 21.61
N LYS A 365 33.85 -9.51 22.50
CA LYS A 365 32.43 -9.47 22.13
C LYS A 365 31.84 -8.06 22.35
N VAL A 366 31.38 -7.44 21.25
CA VAL A 366 30.72 -6.13 21.28
C VAL A 366 29.24 -6.32 21.62
N PRO A 367 28.76 -5.90 22.81
CA PRO A 367 27.36 -6.06 23.17
C PRO A 367 26.49 -5.10 22.35
N ILE A 368 25.38 -5.62 21.82
CA ILE A 368 24.35 -4.84 21.10
C ILE A 368 22.96 -5.38 21.43
N THR A 369 21.98 -4.48 21.53
CA THR A 369 20.56 -4.82 21.62
C THR A 369 19.92 -4.69 20.24
N LEU A 370 19.41 -5.83 19.72
CA LEU A 370 18.70 -5.90 18.44
C LEU A 370 17.20 -6.10 18.70
N VAL A 371 16.38 -5.11 18.39
CA VAL A 371 14.92 -5.17 18.57
C VAL A 371 14.22 -5.58 17.27
N ALA A 372 13.24 -6.48 17.36
CA ALA A 372 12.45 -6.98 16.24
C ALA A 372 10.97 -7.13 16.64
N ARG A 373 10.06 -7.11 15.66
CA ARG A 373 8.62 -7.26 15.92
C ARG A 373 8.25 -8.72 16.17
N ARG A 374 7.21 -8.91 16.98
CA ARG A 374 6.54 -10.21 17.18
C ARG A 374 5.60 -10.51 16.00
N ARG A 375 6.13 -10.51 14.80
CA ARG A 375 5.40 -10.86 13.57
C ARG A 375 6.36 -11.51 12.57
N ALA A 376 5.97 -12.66 12.03
CA ALA A 376 6.75 -13.29 10.97
C ALA A 376 7.01 -12.34 9.80
N PRO A 377 8.21 -12.36 9.19
CA PRO A 377 9.35 -13.24 9.51
C PRO A 377 10.36 -12.65 10.51
N ASP A 378 10.09 -11.52 11.15
CA ASP A 378 11.06 -10.75 11.96
C ASP A 378 11.77 -11.59 13.06
N PRO A 379 11.09 -12.49 13.81
CA PRO A 379 11.79 -13.34 14.78
C PRO A 379 12.85 -14.23 14.14
N THR A 380 12.53 -14.87 13.02
CA THR A 380 13.47 -15.72 12.27
C THR A 380 14.66 -14.93 11.76
N VAL A 381 14.43 -13.72 11.24
CA VAL A 381 15.50 -12.80 10.82
C VAL A 381 16.36 -12.41 12.01
N GLY A 382 15.76 -12.12 13.16
CA GLY A 382 16.48 -11.78 14.40
C GLY A 382 17.41 -12.88 14.86
N GLU A 383 16.93 -14.13 14.91
CA GLU A 383 17.73 -15.31 15.30
C GLU A 383 18.90 -15.55 14.34
N LEU A 384 18.66 -15.41 13.03
CA LEU A 384 19.71 -15.58 12.03
C LEU A 384 20.77 -14.48 12.13
N LEU A 385 20.36 -13.22 12.27
CA LEU A 385 21.27 -12.11 12.51
C LEU A 385 22.06 -12.29 13.81
N GLN A 386 21.42 -12.80 14.88
CA GLN A 386 22.13 -13.11 16.14
C GLN A 386 23.28 -14.08 15.90
N SER A 387 23.05 -15.16 15.16
CA SER A 387 24.09 -16.14 14.83
C SER A 387 25.23 -15.53 14.01
N GLN A 388 24.91 -14.81 12.94
CA GLN A 388 25.90 -14.20 12.03
C GLN A 388 26.75 -13.13 12.74
N LEU A 389 26.10 -12.25 13.50
CA LEU A 389 26.77 -11.20 14.25
C LEU A 389 27.67 -11.77 15.35
N THR A 390 27.24 -12.85 16.00
CA THR A 390 28.06 -13.54 17.00
C THR A 390 29.34 -14.09 16.37
N ALA A 391 29.26 -14.69 15.19
CA ALA A 391 30.40 -15.18 14.45
C ALA A 391 31.39 -14.05 14.08
N ALA A 392 30.89 -12.83 13.88
CA ALA A 392 31.69 -11.65 13.53
C ALA A 392 32.26 -10.88 14.74
N GLY A 393 32.01 -11.31 15.97
CA GLY A 393 32.56 -10.67 17.17
C GLY A 393 31.61 -9.74 17.93
N PHE A 394 30.32 -9.69 17.55
CA PHE A 394 29.30 -9.04 18.36
C PHE A 394 28.74 -9.98 19.44
N ALA A 395 28.07 -9.41 20.44
CA ALA A 395 27.26 -10.14 21.43
C ALA A 395 25.82 -9.62 21.39
N PRO A 396 25.05 -10.02 20.36
CA PRO A 396 23.70 -9.50 20.17
C PRO A 396 22.72 -10.13 21.17
N LYS A 397 21.93 -9.27 21.83
CA LYS A 397 20.73 -9.63 22.57
C LYS A 397 19.53 -9.31 21.69
N VAL A 398 18.83 -10.31 21.20
CA VAL A 398 17.61 -10.12 20.39
C VAL A 398 16.40 -10.01 21.31
N GLU A 399 15.60 -8.96 21.14
CA GLU A 399 14.36 -8.71 21.85
C GLU A 399 13.19 -8.65 20.87
N ILE A 400 12.25 -9.59 21.01
CA ILE A 400 11.06 -9.69 20.18
C ILE A 400 9.91 -8.96 20.88
N LEU A 401 9.46 -7.86 20.27
CA LEU A 401 8.54 -6.89 20.86
C LEU A 401 7.24 -6.77 20.06
N GLU A 402 6.17 -6.38 20.72
CA GLU A 402 4.98 -5.89 20.04
C GLU A 402 5.31 -4.59 19.29
N PHE A 403 4.64 -4.34 18.15
CA PHE A 403 5.00 -3.25 17.25
C PHE A 403 5.03 -1.87 17.93
N GLN A 404 4.03 -1.57 18.75
CA GLN A 404 3.96 -0.28 19.45
C GLN A 404 5.10 -0.12 20.45
N THR A 405 5.46 -1.21 21.16
CA THR A 405 6.59 -1.21 22.09
C THR A 405 7.92 -1.01 21.37
N GLN A 406 8.09 -1.64 20.19
CA GLN A 406 9.28 -1.41 19.36
C GLN A 406 9.38 0.05 18.94
N LEU A 407 8.28 0.65 18.44
CA LEU A 407 8.25 2.06 18.05
C LEU A 407 8.57 2.99 19.21
N GLU A 408 8.03 2.72 20.39
CA GLU A 408 8.32 3.50 21.60
C GLU A 408 9.80 3.44 21.97
N ARG A 409 10.40 2.24 21.96
CA ARG A 409 11.83 2.05 22.18
C ARG A 409 12.67 2.85 21.17
N MET A 410 12.27 2.83 19.89
CA MET A 410 12.97 3.54 18.83
C MET A 410 12.85 5.07 18.99
N ARG A 411 11.66 5.60 19.29
CA ARG A 411 11.46 7.03 19.59
C ARG A 411 12.29 7.51 20.77
N ASN A 412 12.44 6.67 21.78
CA ASN A 412 13.25 6.94 22.98
C ASN A 412 14.74 6.64 22.78
N GLN A 413 15.15 6.26 21.57
CA GLN A 413 16.53 5.87 21.25
C GLN A 413 17.05 4.70 22.12
N ASP A 414 16.16 3.82 22.61
CA ASP A 414 16.48 2.70 23.50
C ASP A 414 16.66 1.39 22.73
N PHE A 415 17.62 1.37 21.84
CA PHE A 415 18.07 0.23 21.03
C PHE A 415 19.46 0.53 20.47
N ASP A 416 20.18 -0.50 20.01
CA ASP A 416 21.39 -0.35 19.20
C ASP A 416 21.08 -0.60 17.72
N ALA A 417 20.37 -1.69 17.40
CA ALA A 417 19.87 -1.97 16.06
C ALA A 417 18.38 -2.38 16.10
N ALA A 418 17.63 -2.06 15.07
CA ALA A 418 16.23 -2.44 14.93
C ALA A 418 15.96 -3.08 13.57
N ILE A 419 15.37 -4.27 13.55
CA ILE A 419 14.87 -4.90 12.33
C ILE A 419 13.53 -4.26 11.97
N LEU A 420 13.45 -3.76 10.76
CA LEU A 420 12.30 -3.02 10.27
C LEU A 420 11.94 -3.46 8.86
N VAL A 421 10.68 -3.20 8.50
CA VAL A 421 10.18 -3.36 7.15
C VAL A 421 9.39 -2.13 6.75
N ILE A 422 9.54 -1.72 5.51
CA ILE A 422 8.76 -0.66 4.89
C ILE A 422 8.25 -1.13 3.54
N ASP A 423 6.97 -0.91 3.29
CA ASP A 423 6.40 -1.03 1.95
C ASP A 423 6.80 0.23 1.18
N ILE A 424 7.42 0.04 0.01
CA ILE A 424 7.92 1.16 -0.79
C ILE A 424 6.96 1.38 -1.94
N PRO A 425 6.11 2.40 -1.85
CA PRO A 425 5.34 2.85 -2.98
C PRO A 425 6.29 3.47 -4.01
N ARG A 426 6.04 3.25 -5.29
CA ARG A 426 6.80 3.85 -6.40
C ARG A 426 6.41 5.30 -6.62
N LEU A 427 6.40 6.06 -5.54
CA LEU A 427 6.09 7.49 -5.54
C LEU A 427 7.36 8.31 -5.82
N ASP A 428 7.39 9.47 -5.27
CA ASP A 428 8.61 10.30 -5.28
C ASP A 428 9.61 9.81 -4.24
N PRO A 429 10.93 9.74 -4.55
CA PRO A 429 11.94 9.28 -3.61
C PRO A 429 12.02 10.10 -2.33
N SER A 430 11.70 11.38 -2.36
CA SER A 430 11.67 12.22 -1.14
C SER A 430 10.68 11.69 -0.12
N LEU A 431 9.53 11.19 -0.54
CA LEU A 431 8.54 10.59 0.37
C LEU A 431 9.05 9.33 1.09
N THR A 432 10.13 8.74 0.55
CA THR A 432 10.79 7.58 1.16
C THR A 432 12.05 7.96 1.91
N PHE A 433 12.90 8.82 1.36
CA PHE A 433 14.20 9.12 1.99
C PHE A 433 14.10 10.18 3.09
N ASP A 434 13.41 11.28 2.84
CA ASP A 434 13.41 12.42 3.76
C ASP A 434 12.87 12.08 5.16
N PRO A 435 11.74 11.35 5.32
CA PRO A 435 11.22 11.03 6.65
C PRO A 435 12.19 10.25 7.54
N TYR A 436 13.06 9.44 6.94
CA TYR A 436 13.95 8.54 7.68
C TYR A 436 15.39 9.06 7.79
N PHE A 437 15.84 9.87 6.84
CA PHE A 437 17.25 10.25 6.72
C PHE A 437 17.52 11.75 6.87
N ALA A 438 16.54 12.64 6.74
CA ALA A 438 16.72 14.04 7.09
C ALA A 438 16.97 14.17 8.61
N SER A 439 17.82 15.10 8.99
CA SER A 439 18.17 15.34 10.40
C SER A 439 16.96 15.66 11.29
N ASP A 440 15.91 16.25 10.74
CA ASP A 440 14.63 16.56 11.38
C ASP A 440 13.48 15.65 10.94
N GLY A 441 13.79 14.59 10.17
CA GLY A 441 12.82 13.64 9.64
C GLY A 441 11.99 12.97 10.75
N PRO A 442 10.66 12.90 10.60
CA PRO A 442 9.75 12.41 11.64
C PRO A 442 9.95 10.93 11.99
N SER A 443 10.62 10.18 11.14
CA SER A 443 10.97 8.76 11.31
C SER A 443 12.48 8.52 11.38
N ASN A 444 13.27 9.56 11.64
CA ASN A 444 14.71 9.45 11.83
C ASN A 444 15.04 8.80 13.19
N TRP A 445 14.66 7.54 13.34
CA TRP A 445 14.89 6.78 14.58
C TRP A 445 16.36 6.44 14.82
N SER A 446 17.18 6.43 13.76
CA SER A 446 18.63 6.30 13.88
C SER A 446 19.27 7.46 14.65
N GLY A 447 18.56 8.58 14.78
CA GLY A 447 19.07 9.83 15.37
C GLY A 447 20.15 10.48 14.53
N LEU A 448 20.08 10.28 13.23
CA LEU A 448 21.03 10.77 12.25
C LEU A 448 21.07 12.30 12.23
N LYS A 449 22.28 12.86 12.20
CA LYS A 449 22.54 14.28 11.98
C LYS A 449 23.72 14.39 11.02
N ASP A 450 23.39 14.56 9.73
CA ASP A 450 24.36 14.62 8.66
C ASP A 450 24.01 15.73 7.68
N SER A 451 24.61 16.91 7.90
CA SER A 451 24.33 18.10 7.10
C SER A 451 24.64 17.96 5.60
N ALA A 452 25.56 17.05 5.23
CA ALA A 452 25.83 16.79 3.82
C ALA A 452 24.74 15.88 3.20
N LEU A 453 24.13 15.00 3.98
CA LEU A 453 22.96 14.24 3.56
C LEU A 453 21.72 15.14 3.45
N ASP A 454 21.51 16.03 4.45
CA ASP A 454 20.44 17.03 4.40
C ASP A 454 20.53 17.88 3.13
N ALA A 455 21.73 18.38 2.79
CA ALA A 455 21.95 19.17 1.57
C ALA A 455 21.65 18.39 0.27
N LEU A 456 21.85 17.06 0.24
CA LEU A 456 21.48 16.23 -0.90
C LEU A 456 19.95 16.03 -0.98
N LEU A 457 19.29 15.81 0.14
CA LEU A 457 17.82 15.72 0.22
C LEU A 457 17.17 17.04 -0.22
N ASP A 458 17.64 18.18 0.32
CA ASP A 458 17.18 19.51 -0.08
C ASP A 458 17.36 19.77 -1.58
N LYS A 459 18.53 19.35 -2.14
CA LYS A 459 18.77 19.43 -3.59
C LYS A 459 17.75 18.63 -4.38
N GLY A 460 17.37 17.45 -3.90
CA GLY A 460 16.32 16.60 -4.50
C GLY A 460 14.94 17.26 -4.53
N LEU A 461 14.65 18.15 -3.59
CA LEU A 461 13.38 18.88 -3.48
C LEU A 461 13.41 20.27 -4.14
N SER A 462 14.58 20.82 -4.47
CA SER A 462 14.72 22.21 -4.93
C SER A 462 14.35 22.46 -6.39
N THR A 463 14.04 21.42 -7.17
CA THR A 463 13.83 21.52 -8.62
C THR A 463 12.93 20.38 -9.13
N ASP A 464 12.27 20.63 -10.26
CA ASP A 464 11.50 19.61 -11.02
C ASP A 464 12.37 18.92 -12.09
N ASP A 465 13.61 19.37 -12.31
CA ASP A 465 14.52 18.72 -13.25
C ASP A 465 14.85 17.31 -12.79
N ARG A 466 14.30 16.33 -13.49
CA ARG A 466 14.39 14.91 -13.16
C ARG A 466 15.84 14.40 -13.19
N ALA A 467 16.71 14.97 -14.01
CA ALA A 467 18.11 14.56 -14.08
C ALA A 467 18.89 15.05 -12.85
N VAL A 468 18.66 16.30 -12.44
CA VAL A 468 19.25 16.87 -11.21
C VAL A 468 18.75 16.12 -9.97
N ARG A 469 17.45 15.83 -9.90
CA ARG A 469 16.83 15.06 -8.84
C ARG A 469 17.36 13.62 -8.78
N LYS A 470 17.47 12.94 -9.93
CA LYS A 470 18.05 11.59 -10.01
C LYS A 470 19.44 11.57 -9.41
N GLN A 471 20.30 12.49 -9.82
CA GLN A 471 21.68 12.54 -9.31
C GLN A 471 21.70 12.79 -7.79
N ALA A 472 20.87 13.69 -7.29
CA ALA A 472 20.77 13.95 -5.85
C ALA A 472 20.39 12.69 -5.07
N TYR A 473 19.35 11.93 -5.50
CA TYR A 473 18.94 10.71 -4.81
C TYR A 473 19.89 9.52 -5.00
N VAL A 474 20.64 9.46 -6.09
CA VAL A 474 21.76 8.51 -6.23
C VAL A 474 22.86 8.84 -5.19
N ASP A 475 23.18 10.12 -5.01
CA ASP A 475 24.19 10.55 -4.03
C ASP A 475 23.71 10.36 -2.59
N VAL A 476 22.41 10.55 -2.32
CA VAL A 476 21.75 10.18 -1.03
C VAL A 476 21.98 8.70 -0.74
N GLN A 477 21.64 7.82 -1.68
CA GLN A 477 21.80 6.37 -1.53
C GLN A 477 23.26 5.98 -1.29
N ARG A 478 24.18 6.54 -2.07
CA ARG A 478 25.62 6.31 -1.92
C ARG A 478 26.09 6.68 -0.51
N ARG A 479 25.70 7.86 -0.01
CA ARG A 479 26.09 8.32 1.31
C ARG A 479 25.55 7.44 2.43
N ILE A 480 24.29 6.96 2.31
CA ILE A 480 23.70 6.01 3.27
C ILE A 480 24.51 4.71 3.31
N LEU A 481 24.90 4.19 2.15
CA LEU A 481 25.68 2.95 2.04
C LEU A 481 27.10 3.10 2.57
N GLU A 482 27.80 4.17 2.21
CA GLU A 482 29.18 4.43 2.65
C GLU A 482 29.27 4.55 4.17
N ASN A 483 28.27 5.15 4.78
CA ASN A 483 28.22 5.34 6.23
C ASN A 483 27.50 4.20 6.98
N ASN A 484 26.86 3.28 6.26
CA ASN A 484 26.08 2.17 6.81
C ASN A 484 25.10 2.63 7.90
N TYR A 485 24.35 3.72 7.64
CA TYR A 485 23.34 4.21 8.56
C TYR A 485 22.21 3.20 8.73
N TRP A 486 21.84 2.58 7.61
CA TRP A 486 20.99 1.41 7.55
C TRP A 486 21.70 0.28 6.81
N VAL A 487 21.42 -0.94 7.23
CA VAL A 487 21.88 -2.15 6.56
C VAL A 487 20.69 -2.79 5.88
N PHE A 488 20.58 -2.58 4.58
CA PHE A 488 19.53 -3.20 3.77
C PHE A 488 19.76 -4.72 3.71
N LEU A 489 18.72 -5.50 4.02
CA LEU A 489 18.79 -6.96 4.13
C LEU A 489 18.33 -7.62 2.84
N HIS A 490 17.08 -7.40 2.46
CA HIS A 490 16.48 -7.90 1.23
C HIS A 490 15.19 -7.14 0.90
N GLN A 491 14.77 -7.26 -0.34
CA GLN A 491 13.46 -6.81 -0.79
C GLN A 491 12.58 -8.02 -1.08
N ALA A 492 11.49 -8.18 -0.35
CA ALA A 492 10.51 -9.20 -0.62
C ALA A 492 9.47 -8.70 -1.65
N LYS A 493 9.01 -9.59 -2.50
CA LYS A 493 7.91 -9.31 -3.41
C LYS A 493 6.58 -9.36 -2.66
N SER A 494 5.64 -8.51 -3.07
CA SER A 494 4.26 -8.53 -2.59
C SER A 494 3.36 -8.71 -3.82
N PRO A 495 3.13 -9.94 -4.26
CA PRO A 495 2.46 -10.20 -5.52
C PRO A 495 0.96 -9.82 -5.48
N LEU A 496 0.40 -9.49 -6.64
CA LEU A 496 -1.04 -9.47 -6.84
C LEU A 496 -1.53 -10.91 -6.97
N ILE A 497 -2.42 -11.33 -6.06
CA ILE A 497 -2.91 -12.71 -5.99
C ILE A 497 -4.43 -12.72 -6.16
N HIS A 498 -4.90 -13.39 -7.20
CA HIS A 498 -6.32 -13.41 -7.53
C HIS A 498 -6.76 -14.72 -8.22
N SER A 499 -8.07 -14.96 -8.29
CA SER A 499 -8.65 -16.02 -9.11
C SER A 499 -8.29 -15.82 -10.58
N SER A 500 -8.02 -16.91 -11.30
CA SER A 500 -7.75 -16.87 -12.75
C SER A 500 -8.94 -16.36 -13.56
N ASP A 501 -10.14 -16.41 -13.01
CA ASP A 501 -11.37 -15.87 -13.62
C ASP A 501 -11.49 -14.33 -13.48
N LEU A 502 -10.71 -13.72 -12.60
CA LEU A 502 -10.70 -12.27 -12.42
C LEU A 502 -9.70 -11.64 -13.39
N LYS A 503 -10.16 -10.69 -14.20
CA LYS A 503 -9.38 -9.95 -15.18
C LYS A 503 -9.52 -8.45 -14.96
N GLY A 504 -8.59 -7.65 -15.49
CA GLY A 504 -8.69 -6.20 -15.50
C GLY A 504 -8.56 -5.55 -14.12
N VAL A 505 -7.86 -6.19 -13.18
CA VAL A 505 -7.41 -5.53 -11.96
C VAL A 505 -6.16 -4.73 -12.30
N ASP A 506 -6.26 -3.41 -12.22
CA ASP A 506 -5.13 -2.51 -12.35
C ASP A 506 -4.58 -2.15 -10.97
N LEU A 507 -3.32 -1.76 -10.91
CA LEU A 507 -2.70 -1.27 -9.69
C LEU A 507 -2.24 0.17 -9.86
N ASP A 508 -2.50 0.98 -8.85
CA ASP A 508 -1.90 2.32 -8.72
C ASP A 508 -0.37 2.21 -8.59
N VAL A 509 0.30 3.32 -8.69
CA VAL A 509 1.75 3.45 -8.52
C VAL A 509 2.25 2.89 -7.18
N ASP A 510 1.44 2.94 -6.15
CA ASP A 510 1.69 2.40 -4.81
C ASP A 510 1.10 0.99 -4.57
N GLY A 511 0.72 0.29 -5.66
CA GLY A 511 0.25 -1.08 -5.62
C GLY A 511 -1.18 -1.27 -5.09
N GLN A 512 -1.95 -0.18 -4.97
CA GLN A 512 -3.35 -0.28 -4.56
C GLN A 512 -4.25 -0.61 -5.75
N TRP A 513 -5.34 -1.33 -5.48
CA TRP A 513 -6.25 -1.81 -6.52
C TRP A 513 -7.07 -0.69 -7.16
N ARG A 514 -7.20 -0.81 -8.46
CA ARG A 514 -8.15 -0.08 -9.31
C ARG A 514 -9.08 -1.11 -9.92
N LEU A 515 -10.34 -1.10 -9.49
CA LEU A 515 -11.31 -2.14 -9.83
C LEU A 515 -12.34 -1.73 -10.89
N GLU A 516 -12.22 -0.54 -11.45
CA GLU A 516 -13.18 -0.05 -12.44
C GLU A 516 -13.21 -0.90 -13.73
N ARG A 517 -12.07 -1.48 -14.13
CA ARG A 517 -11.95 -2.38 -15.30
C ARG A 517 -12.03 -3.87 -14.94
N ALA A 518 -12.13 -4.16 -13.63
CA ALA A 518 -12.21 -5.55 -13.16
C ALA A 518 -13.50 -6.21 -13.65
N ARG A 519 -13.38 -7.47 -14.10
CA ARG A 519 -14.49 -8.30 -14.55
C ARG A 519 -14.25 -9.75 -14.19
N LEU A 520 -15.33 -10.47 -13.99
CA LEU A 520 -15.33 -11.93 -13.82
C LEU A 520 -15.75 -12.57 -15.14
N GLY A 521 -15.01 -13.55 -15.59
CA GLY A 521 -15.32 -14.29 -16.80
C GLY A 521 -14.22 -15.28 -17.14
N SER A 522 -14.61 -16.37 -17.77
CA SER A 522 -13.72 -17.42 -18.27
C SER A 522 -12.88 -16.93 -19.45
#